data_dc786f4956fab830c1a3a18151cce6c0
#
_entry.id   dc786f4956fab830c1a3a18151cce6c0
#
_cell.length_a   1.000
_cell.length_b   1.000
_cell.length_c   1.000
_cell.angle_alpha   90.00
_cell.angle_beta   90.00
_cell.angle_gamma   90.00
#
_symmetry.space_group_name_H-M   'P 1'
#
loop_
_entity.id
_entity.type
_entity.pdbx_description
1 polymer ?
#
loop_
_entity_poly.entity_id
_entity_poly.type
_entity_poly.pdbx_seq_one_letter_code
_entity_poly.pdbx_strand_id
1 'polypeptide(L)'
;MRSKDFDGMVCSIAGVMAAIGDRWGLLILRDLVIGLSRYEDFRKSSGVTNATLSDRLKHLEANGLVKRKLYQENPERFEYLLTQRGRRIASIMPVLAQIGDRCKLSGASAPPLKFVNQKTGADVEWGFFDKKTGEQLSPQDLAIKEGPGADELVRWRLSHAGRRHESR
;
A
#
# COMPACT_ATOMS: atom_id res chain seq x y z
N MET A 1 -11.25 -0.86 -19.69
CA MET A 1 -11.58 -2.16 -19.07
C MET A 1 -11.92 -1.90 -17.60
N ARG A 2 -13.21 -2.03 -17.21
CA ARG A 2 -13.60 -1.99 -15.79
C ARG A 2 -12.96 -3.20 -15.12
N SER A 3 -12.09 -2.97 -14.13
CA SER A 3 -11.61 -4.04 -13.25
C SER A 3 -12.83 -4.69 -12.60
N LYS A 4 -12.95 -6.01 -12.67
CA LYS A 4 -13.92 -6.76 -11.87
C LYS A 4 -13.63 -6.43 -10.40
N ASP A 5 -14.62 -5.91 -9.69
CA ASP A 5 -14.51 -5.70 -8.25
C ASP A 5 -14.23 -7.04 -7.56
N PHE A 6 -13.53 -6.99 -6.43
CA PHE A 6 -13.25 -8.16 -5.59
C PHE A 6 -14.42 -8.51 -4.67
N ASP A 7 -15.64 -8.10 -5.03
CA ASP A 7 -16.85 -8.32 -4.24
C ASP A 7 -17.07 -9.81 -3.97
N GLY A 8 -17.31 -10.13 -2.71
CA GLY A 8 -17.48 -11.51 -2.25
C GLY A 8 -16.19 -12.31 -2.05
N MET A 9 -15.02 -11.74 -2.35
CA MET A 9 -13.75 -12.42 -2.09
C MET A 9 -13.29 -12.25 -0.64
N VAL A 10 -13.27 -13.33 0.13
CA VAL A 10 -12.69 -13.35 1.49
C VAL A 10 -11.16 -13.35 1.38
N CYS A 11 -10.59 -12.17 1.24
CA CYS A 11 -9.14 -11.98 1.11
C CYS A 11 -8.72 -10.60 1.60
N SER A 12 -7.91 -10.54 2.65
CA SER A 12 -7.40 -9.27 3.20
C SER A 12 -6.57 -8.48 2.19
N ILE A 13 -5.82 -9.15 1.32
CA ILE A 13 -5.04 -8.51 0.26
C ILE A 13 -5.99 -7.86 -0.76
N ALA A 14 -7.00 -8.59 -1.24
CA ALA A 14 -8.00 -8.07 -2.16
C ALA A 14 -8.74 -6.86 -1.56
N GLY A 15 -9.08 -6.91 -0.26
CA GLY A 15 -9.69 -5.79 0.46
C GLY A 15 -8.82 -4.53 0.48
N VAL A 16 -7.51 -4.68 0.70
CA VAL A 16 -6.56 -3.55 0.62
C VAL A 16 -6.47 -3.01 -0.81
N MET A 17 -6.37 -3.89 -1.81
CA MET A 17 -6.32 -3.50 -3.22
C MET A 17 -7.59 -2.77 -3.65
N ALA A 18 -8.77 -3.27 -3.25
CA ALA A 18 -10.05 -2.60 -3.52
C ALA A 18 -10.10 -1.20 -2.89
N ALA A 19 -9.66 -1.06 -1.65
CA ALA A 19 -9.66 0.23 -0.95
C ALA A 19 -8.70 1.25 -1.58
N ILE A 20 -7.55 0.83 -2.12
CA ILE A 20 -6.58 1.68 -2.82
C ILE A 20 -7.07 2.00 -4.24
N GLY A 21 -7.72 1.05 -4.90
CA GLY A 21 -8.27 1.13 -6.25
C GLY A 21 -7.31 0.67 -7.33
N ASP A 22 -6.20 1.35 -7.55
CA ASP A 22 -5.22 0.98 -8.56
C ASP A 22 -3.83 1.60 -8.30
N ARG A 23 -2.93 1.46 -9.28
CA ARG A 23 -1.57 2.02 -9.24
C ARG A 23 -1.53 3.53 -8.94
N TRP A 24 -2.50 4.30 -9.43
CA TRP A 24 -2.53 5.74 -9.22
C TRP A 24 -2.96 6.09 -7.80
N GLY A 25 -3.93 5.35 -7.24
CA GLY A 25 -4.29 5.45 -5.82
C GLY A 25 -3.09 5.15 -4.92
N LEU A 26 -2.29 4.12 -5.28
CA LEU A 26 -1.07 3.78 -4.55
C LEU A 26 -0.03 4.92 -4.60
N LEU A 27 0.18 5.55 -5.77
CA LEU A 27 1.12 6.68 -5.91
C LEU A 27 0.64 7.93 -5.16
N ILE A 28 -0.68 8.18 -5.09
CA ILE A 28 -1.23 9.27 -4.25
C ILE A 28 -0.95 9.00 -2.76
N LEU A 29 -1.11 7.75 -2.30
CA LEU A 29 -0.76 7.38 -0.92
C LEU A 29 0.74 7.57 -0.64
N ARG A 30 1.62 7.25 -1.60
CA ARG A 30 3.05 7.55 -1.52
C ARG A 30 3.29 9.04 -1.30
N ASP A 31 2.66 9.87 -2.11
CA ASP A 31 2.83 11.32 -2.05
C ASP A 31 2.34 11.90 -0.72
N LEU A 32 1.23 11.39 -0.20
CA LEU A 32 0.71 11.74 1.12
C LEU A 32 1.67 11.32 2.27
N VAL A 33 2.34 10.18 2.15
CA VAL A 33 3.37 9.73 3.12
C VAL A 33 4.59 10.65 3.10
N ILE A 34 5.00 11.13 1.91
CA ILE A 34 6.09 12.07 1.75
C ILE A 34 5.71 13.48 2.29
N GLY A 35 4.40 13.76 2.45
CA GLY A 35 3.91 15.02 2.99
C GLY A 35 3.28 15.95 1.96
N LEU A 36 3.14 15.52 0.70
CA LEU A 36 2.34 16.27 -0.28
C LEU A 36 0.87 16.19 0.12
N SER A 37 0.14 17.30 -0.03
CA SER A 37 -1.27 17.34 0.38
C SER A 37 -2.20 18.05 -0.60
N ARG A 38 -1.67 18.75 -1.58
CA ARG A 38 -2.46 19.57 -2.50
C ARG A 38 -2.67 18.89 -3.83
N TYR A 39 -3.79 19.17 -4.47
CA TYR A 39 -4.16 18.61 -5.75
C TYR A 39 -3.08 18.81 -6.83
N GLU A 40 -2.54 20.03 -6.94
CA GLU A 40 -1.52 20.37 -7.93
C GLU A 40 -0.19 19.63 -7.67
N ASP A 41 0.14 19.37 -6.41
CA ASP A 41 1.34 18.61 -6.05
C ASP A 41 1.22 17.16 -6.53
N PHE A 42 0.07 16.52 -6.29
CA PHE A 42 -0.19 15.17 -6.79
C PHE A 42 -0.17 15.11 -8.33
N ARG A 43 -0.76 16.11 -8.99
CA ARG A 43 -0.75 16.19 -10.44
C ARG A 43 0.68 16.29 -10.98
N LYS A 44 1.49 17.15 -10.39
CA LYS A 44 2.91 17.34 -10.77
C LYS A 44 3.73 16.09 -10.48
N SER A 45 3.53 15.46 -9.32
CA SER A 45 4.27 14.28 -8.89
C SER A 45 3.97 13.05 -9.74
N SER A 46 2.71 12.83 -10.10
CA SER A 46 2.27 11.61 -10.79
C SER A 46 2.20 11.74 -12.31
N GLY A 47 2.05 12.98 -12.83
CA GLY A 47 1.84 13.22 -14.26
C GLY A 47 0.49 12.74 -14.81
N VAL A 48 -0.44 12.32 -13.95
CA VAL A 48 -1.77 11.83 -14.40
C VAL A 48 -2.67 12.97 -14.84
N THR A 49 -3.70 12.63 -15.63
CA THR A 49 -4.73 13.60 -16.06
C THR A 49 -5.57 14.06 -14.87
N ASN A 50 -6.15 15.26 -14.96
CA ASN A 50 -7.06 15.79 -13.94
C ASN A 50 -8.25 14.87 -13.67
N ALA A 51 -8.82 14.26 -14.72
CA ALA A 51 -9.93 13.34 -14.58
C ALA A 51 -9.54 12.10 -13.73
N THR A 52 -8.39 11.50 -14.05
CA THR A 52 -7.87 10.33 -13.29
C THR A 52 -7.57 10.71 -11.85
N LEU A 53 -6.87 11.84 -11.61
CA LEU A 53 -6.54 12.28 -10.26
C LEU A 53 -7.79 12.51 -9.40
N SER A 54 -8.76 13.26 -9.96
CA SER A 54 -10.02 13.55 -9.26
C SER A 54 -10.79 12.29 -8.91
N ASP A 55 -10.86 11.33 -9.84
CA ASP A 55 -11.54 10.06 -9.63
C ASP A 55 -10.83 9.22 -8.54
N ARG A 56 -9.50 9.16 -8.55
CA ARG A 56 -8.74 8.43 -7.52
C ARG A 56 -8.81 9.07 -6.14
N LEU A 57 -8.76 10.39 -6.06
CA LEU A 57 -8.95 11.09 -4.77
C LEU A 57 -10.35 10.85 -4.20
N LYS A 58 -11.41 10.89 -5.03
CA LYS A 58 -12.78 10.54 -4.61
C LYS A 58 -12.86 9.09 -4.14
N HIS A 59 -12.23 8.16 -4.85
CA HIS A 59 -12.21 6.75 -4.47
C HIS A 59 -11.52 6.54 -3.10
N LEU A 60 -10.37 7.14 -2.89
CA LEU A 60 -9.64 7.07 -1.61
C LEU A 60 -10.45 7.70 -0.47
N GLU A 61 -11.15 8.82 -0.73
CA GLU A 61 -12.03 9.47 0.24
C GLU A 61 -13.25 8.59 0.58
N ALA A 62 -13.92 8.03 -0.44
CA ALA A 62 -15.06 7.12 -0.25
C ALA A 62 -14.70 5.85 0.54
N ASN A 63 -13.47 5.35 0.39
CA ASN A 63 -12.95 4.22 1.16
C ASN A 63 -12.38 4.63 2.54
N GLY A 64 -12.50 5.90 2.91
CA GLY A 64 -12.07 6.42 4.20
C GLY A 64 -10.55 6.38 4.42
N LEU A 65 -9.74 6.37 3.36
CA LEU A 65 -8.28 6.42 3.44
C LEU A 65 -7.77 7.85 3.53
N VAL A 66 -8.47 8.75 2.86
CA VAL A 66 -8.13 10.17 2.76
C VAL A 66 -9.33 10.99 3.18
N LYS A 67 -9.08 12.14 3.74
CA LYS A 67 -10.09 13.19 3.97
C LYS A 67 -9.59 14.49 3.37
N ARG A 68 -10.48 15.28 2.81
CA ARG A 68 -10.17 16.65 2.39
C ARG A 68 -10.45 17.64 3.50
N LYS A 69 -9.64 18.68 3.56
CA LYS A 69 -9.80 19.80 4.51
C LYS A 69 -9.68 21.10 3.71
N LEU A 70 -10.65 21.97 3.87
CA LEU A 70 -10.63 23.31 3.26
C LEU A 70 -9.49 24.13 3.89
N TYR A 71 -8.63 24.72 3.05
CA TYR A 71 -7.57 25.62 3.51
C TYR A 71 -7.69 27.05 2.94
N GLN A 72 -8.54 27.24 1.91
CA GLN A 72 -8.83 28.53 1.30
C GLN A 72 -10.29 28.55 0.84
N GLU A 73 -11.00 29.64 1.12
CA GLU A 73 -12.44 29.79 0.85
C GLU A 73 -12.73 30.39 -0.54
N ASN A 74 -11.94 31.37 -0.98
CA ASN A 74 -12.15 32.10 -2.23
C ASN A 74 -10.89 32.11 -3.12
N PRO A 75 -10.82 31.32 -4.21
CA PRO A 75 -11.70 30.17 -4.52
C PRO A 75 -11.48 29.04 -3.51
N GLU A 76 -12.47 28.16 -3.36
CA GLU A 76 -12.34 26.99 -2.48
C GLU A 76 -11.18 26.10 -2.91
N ARG A 77 -10.27 25.85 -1.95
CA ARG A 77 -9.14 24.94 -2.15
C ARG A 77 -9.01 23.97 -0.96
N PHE A 78 -8.72 22.75 -1.29
CA PHE A 78 -8.64 21.65 -0.33
C PHE A 78 -7.24 21.06 -0.27
N GLU A 79 -6.82 20.68 0.92
CA GLU A 79 -5.73 19.76 1.16
C GLU A 79 -6.29 18.38 1.50
N TYR A 80 -5.52 17.35 1.16
CA TYR A 80 -5.87 15.94 1.38
C TYR A 80 -4.96 15.37 2.45
N LEU A 81 -5.55 14.70 3.43
CA LEU A 81 -4.84 14.18 4.60
C LEU A 81 -5.19 12.69 4.78
N LEU A 82 -4.20 11.89 5.16
CA LEU A 82 -4.44 10.50 5.55
C LEU A 82 -5.31 10.43 6.81
N THR A 83 -6.36 9.62 6.78
CA THR A 83 -7.09 9.21 7.97
C THR A 83 -6.26 8.22 8.80
N GLN A 84 -6.75 7.81 9.97
CA GLN A 84 -6.11 6.72 10.73
C GLN A 84 -6.05 5.41 9.92
N ARG A 85 -7.15 5.09 9.20
CA ARG A 85 -7.21 3.93 8.30
C ARG A 85 -6.22 4.07 7.14
N GLY A 86 -6.16 5.26 6.53
CA GLY A 86 -5.21 5.59 5.47
C GLY A 86 -3.76 5.43 5.92
N ARG A 87 -3.38 5.93 7.11
CA ARG A 87 -2.03 5.75 7.67
C ARG A 87 -1.65 4.28 7.87
N ARG A 88 -2.61 3.46 8.34
CA ARG A 88 -2.36 2.01 8.50
C ARG A 88 -2.10 1.32 7.14
N ILE A 89 -2.87 1.65 6.11
CA ILE A 89 -2.64 1.10 4.76
C ILE A 89 -1.36 1.67 4.15
N ALA A 90 -1.13 2.97 4.28
CA ALA A 90 0.05 3.62 3.73
C ALA A 90 1.38 3.18 4.38
N SER A 91 1.34 2.49 5.53
CA SER A 91 2.54 1.86 6.12
C SER A 91 3.20 0.80 5.23
N ILE A 92 2.53 0.36 4.17
CA ILE A 92 3.13 -0.51 3.14
C ILE A 92 4.13 0.24 2.24
N MET A 93 4.09 1.58 2.17
CA MET A 93 4.93 2.37 1.26
C MET A 93 6.44 2.16 1.48
N PRO A 94 6.97 2.25 2.72
CA PRO A 94 8.37 1.93 2.99
C PRO A 94 8.76 0.52 2.57
N VAL A 95 7.87 -0.45 2.78
CA VAL A 95 8.10 -1.86 2.40
C VAL A 95 8.22 -2.00 0.88
N LEU A 96 7.28 -1.42 0.12
CA LEU A 96 7.30 -1.46 -1.34
C LEU A 96 8.54 -0.75 -1.91
N ALA A 97 8.92 0.39 -1.33
CA ALA A 97 10.12 1.12 -1.76
C ALA A 97 11.38 0.27 -1.55
N GLN A 98 11.57 -0.30 -0.37
CA GLN A 98 12.74 -1.13 -0.07
C GLN A 98 12.79 -2.42 -0.91
N ILE A 99 11.63 -3.03 -1.21
CA ILE A 99 11.56 -4.16 -2.16
C ILE A 99 11.95 -3.69 -3.56
N GLY A 100 11.41 -2.56 -4.02
CA GLY A 100 11.73 -1.97 -5.33
C GLY A 100 13.21 -1.68 -5.49
N ASP A 101 13.87 -1.17 -4.45
CA ASP A 101 15.30 -0.88 -4.44
C ASP A 101 16.14 -2.16 -4.46
N ARG A 102 15.81 -3.16 -3.62
CA ARG A 102 16.50 -4.46 -3.60
C ARG A 102 16.39 -5.19 -4.95
N CYS A 103 15.24 -5.08 -5.61
CA CYS A 103 15.00 -5.67 -6.93
C CYS A 103 15.46 -4.77 -8.09
N LYS A 104 16.04 -3.59 -7.82
CA LYS A 104 16.51 -2.62 -8.84
C LYS A 104 15.42 -2.22 -9.84
N LEU A 105 14.19 -2.08 -9.40
CA LEU A 105 13.03 -1.80 -10.28
C LEU A 105 12.89 -0.33 -10.66
N SER A 106 13.54 0.60 -9.94
CA SER A 106 13.44 2.03 -10.18
C SER A 106 14.30 2.51 -11.36
N GLY A 107 15.29 1.71 -11.79
CA GLY A 107 16.31 2.14 -12.75
C GLY A 107 17.34 3.15 -12.18
N ALA A 108 17.20 3.56 -10.93
CA ALA A 108 18.14 4.44 -10.27
C ALA A 108 19.42 3.69 -9.84
N SER A 109 20.54 4.39 -9.79
CA SER A 109 21.83 3.84 -9.35
C SER A 109 21.90 3.60 -7.83
N ALA A 110 21.03 4.28 -7.07
CA ALA A 110 20.91 4.16 -5.61
C ALA A 110 19.43 4.39 -5.21
N PRO A 111 19.02 3.97 -3.99
CA PRO A 111 17.67 4.22 -3.49
C PRO A 111 17.28 5.69 -3.57
N PRO A 112 16.17 6.06 -4.25
CA PRO A 112 15.74 7.45 -4.36
C PRO A 112 15.17 8.02 -3.05
N LEU A 113 14.78 7.16 -2.11
CA LEU A 113 14.25 7.53 -0.80
C LEU A 113 14.95 6.72 0.30
N LYS A 114 15.19 7.36 1.42
CA LYS A 114 15.64 6.70 2.66
C LYS A 114 14.56 6.82 3.72
N PHE A 115 14.34 5.74 4.45
CA PHE A 115 13.44 5.72 5.60
C PHE A 115 14.29 5.69 6.86
N VAL A 116 14.10 6.68 7.72
CA VAL A 116 14.91 6.86 8.92
C VAL A 116 14.02 6.99 10.15
N ASN A 117 14.55 6.57 11.28
CA ASN A 117 13.92 6.84 12.57
C ASN A 117 13.99 8.35 12.85
N GLN A 118 12.85 9.00 12.98
CA GLN A 118 12.77 10.46 13.17
C GLN A 118 13.52 10.96 14.41
N LYS A 119 13.66 10.13 15.44
CA LYS A 119 14.34 10.51 16.69
C LYS A 119 15.85 10.34 16.64
N THR A 120 16.32 9.29 15.98
CA THR A 120 17.74 8.89 16.01
C THR A 120 18.47 9.16 14.69
N GLY A 121 17.73 9.37 13.59
CA GLY A 121 18.29 9.47 12.25
C GLY A 121 18.80 8.15 11.67
N ALA A 122 18.71 7.05 12.41
CA ALA A 122 19.15 5.75 11.95
C ALA A 122 18.25 5.20 10.82
N ASP A 123 18.85 4.52 9.86
CA ASP A 123 18.13 3.85 8.77
C ASP A 123 17.17 2.80 9.34
N VAL A 124 15.99 2.67 8.71
CA VAL A 124 14.94 1.73 9.10
C VAL A 124 14.74 0.71 7.98
N GLU A 125 14.72 -0.56 8.35
CA GLU A 125 14.37 -1.66 7.47
C GLU A 125 13.07 -2.34 7.91
N TRP A 126 12.33 -2.88 6.94
CA TRP A 126 11.19 -3.74 7.25
C TRP A 126 11.64 -5.19 7.45
N GLY A 127 10.89 -5.96 8.23
CA GLY A 127 11.17 -7.37 8.45
C GLY A 127 9.99 -8.10 9.04
N PHE A 128 10.05 -9.43 8.98
CA PHE A 128 9.13 -10.32 9.69
C PHE A 128 9.78 -10.69 11.02
N PHE A 129 8.99 -10.68 12.09
CA PHE A 129 9.47 -11.01 13.41
C PHE A 129 8.57 -12.08 14.03
N ASP A 130 9.19 -13.11 14.60
CA ASP A 130 8.47 -14.06 15.42
C ASP A 130 7.93 -13.38 16.69
N LYS A 131 6.62 -13.46 16.90
CA LYS A 131 5.97 -12.79 18.03
C LYS A 131 6.36 -13.34 19.39
N LYS A 132 6.85 -14.58 19.43
CA LYS A 132 7.21 -15.27 20.67
C LYS A 132 8.66 -15.00 21.07
N THR A 133 9.57 -15.02 20.09
CA THR A 133 11.02 -14.88 20.32
C THR A 133 11.53 -13.48 20.07
N GLY A 134 10.82 -12.68 19.22
CA GLY A 134 11.30 -11.39 18.73
C GLY A 134 12.36 -11.49 17.63
N GLU A 135 12.73 -12.71 17.22
CA GLU A 135 13.73 -12.92 16.18
C GLU A 135 13.21 -12.51 14.81
N GLN A 136 14.10 -11.94 14.01
CA GLN A 136 13.81 -11.61 12.62
C GLN A 136 13.84 -12.88 11.77
N LEU A 137 12.80 -13.07 10.98
CA LEU A 137 12.63 -14.22 10.09
C LEU A 137 12.98 -13.88 8.65
N SER A 138 13.60 -14.83 7.95
CA SER A 138 13.71 -14.78 6.50
C SER A 138 12.33 -15.05 5.86
N PRO A 139 12.03 -14.45 4.69
CA PRO A 139 10.80 -14.78 3.96
C PRO A 139 10.63 -16.28 3.65
N GLN A 140 11.73 -17.02 3.56
CA GLN A 140 11.74 -18.47 3.32
C GLN A 140 11.28 -19.29 4.54
N ASP A 141 11.38 -18.72 5.75
CA ASP A 141 10.97 -19.37 7.00
C ASP A 141 9.48 -19.13 7.31
N LEU A 142 8.78 -18.38 6.46
CA LEU A 142 7.35 -18.10 6.62
C LEU A 142 6.50 -19.25 6.09
N ALA A 143 5.69 -19.83 6.93
CA ALA A 143 4.66 -20.79 6.54
C ALA A 143 3.28 -20.11 6.51
N ILE A 144 2.51 -20.37 5.46
CA ILE A 144 1.13 -19.89 5.33
C ILE A 144 0.19 -21.00 5.81
N LYS A 145 -0.64 -20.67 6.80
CA LYS A 145 -1.66 -21.57 7.34
C LYS A 145 -3.02 -20.91 7.29
N GLU A 146 -4.07 -21.70 7.34
CA GLU A 146 -5.43 -21.17 7.46
C GLU A 146 -5.60 -20.37 8.75
N GLY A 147 -6.28 -19.24 8.63
CA GLY A 147 -6.70 -18.43 9.76
C GLY A 147 -8.16 -18.74 10.16
N PRO A 148 -8.61 -18.22 11.30
CA PRO A 148 -9.98 -18.48 11.79
C PRO A 148 -11.08 -17.95 10.87
N GLY A 149 -10.78 -17.05 9.97
CA GLY A 149 -11.71 -16.52 8.95
C GLY A 149 -11.58 -17.18 7.57
N ALA A 150 -10.90 -18.33 7.47
CA ALA A 150 -10.72 -19.02 6.18
C ALA A 150 -12.06 -19.58 5.68
N ASP A 151 -12.44 -19.23 4.46
CA ASP A 151 -13.56 -19.82 3.73
C ASP A 151 -13.12 -21.07 2.94
N GLU A 152 -14.06 -21.68 2.23
CA GLU A 152 -13.79 -22.87 1.40
C GLU A 152 -12.74 -22.58 0.31
N LEU A 153 -12.75 -21.38 -0.27
CA LEU A 153 -11.80 -21.00 -1.32
C LEU A 153 -10.38 -20.83 -0.77
N VAL A 154 -10.23 -20.29 0.44
CA VAL A 154 -8.93 -20.21 1.11
C VAL A 154 -8.40 -21.60 1.41
N ARG A 155 -9.22 -22.50 1.96
CA ARG A 155 -8.83 -23.91 2.21
C ARG A 155 -8.45 -24.63 0.93
N TRP A 156 -9.24 -24.43 -0.13
CA TRP A 156 -8.92 -24.97 -1.44
C TRP A 156 -7.57 -24.50 -1.97
N ARG A 157 -7.28 -23.18 -1.89
CA ARG A 157 -5.97 -22.62 -2.31
C ARG A 157 -4.82 -23.27 -1.53
N LEU A 158 -4.93 -23.37 -0.22
CA LEU A 158 -3.90 -23.95 0.63
C LEU A 158 -3.67 -25.44 0.34
N SER A 159 -4.74 -26.21 0.14
CA SER A 159 -4.64 -27.64 -0.18
C SER A 159 -4.05 -27.91 -1.57
N HIS A 160 -4.14 -26.95 -2.49
CA HIS A 160 -3.61 -27.10 -3.86
C HIS A 160 -2.22 -26.48 -4.04
N ALA A 161 -1.80 -25.58 -3.14
CA ALA A 161 -0.47 -24.96 -3.20
C ALA A 161 0.67 -25.96 -2.97
N GLY A 162 0.49 -26.96 -2.11
CA GLY A 162 1.50 -27.98 -1.78
C GLY A 162 1.80 -28.98 -2.90
N ARG A 163 0.89 -29.20 -3.82
CA ARG A 163 1.03 -30.24 -4.87
C ARG A 163 2.09 -29.95 -5.93
N ARG A 164 2.60 -28.73 -6.02
CA ARG A 164 3.61 -28.34 -7.02
C ARG A 164 5.05 -28.61 -6.60
N HIS A 165 5.31 -28.92 -5.35
CA HIS A 165 6.67 -29.20 -4.86
C HIS A 165 7.05 -30.69 -4.79
N GLU A 166 6.10 -31.60 -4.99
CA GLU A 166 6.36 -33.05 -5.00
C GLU A 166 6.67 -33.61 -6.39
N SER A 167 6.65 -32.77 -7.45
CA SER A 167 6.87 -33.19 -8.84
C SER A 167 8.10 -32.53 -9.50
N ARG A 168 9.17 -32.27 -8.71
CA ARG A 168 10.49 -31.91 -9.25
C ARG A 168 11.60 -32.67 -8.55
#